data_cfd52f64ec03293c5807b12e673fc62b
#
_entry.id   cfd52f64ec03293c5807b12e673fc62b
#
_cell.length_a   1.000
_cell.length_b   1.000
_cell.length_c   1.000
_cell.angle_alpha   90.00
_cell.angle_beta   90.00
_cell.angle_gamma   90.00
#
_symmetry.space_group_name_H-M   'P 1'
#
loop_
_entity.id
_entity.type
_entity.pdbx_description
1 polymer ?
#
loop_
_entity_poly.entity_id
_entity_poly.type
_entity_poly.pdbx_seq_one_letter_code
_entity_poly.pdbx_strand_id
1 'polypeptide(L)'
;GKTSILFSGVIFRGDELLISCELVYVFADPHTQRPKPVPEALRAILAGYEAREPMVTIEVGPWAALREGASQVRAEVFEREQGIPAEMASDDADLGAVHALARNRLGQPVATARLLQHAPGIGRVGRMAVNRVLRGSQLGRDVLRALLEVAAMRGDHEVCLYAQRRAED
;
A
#
# COMPACT_ATOMS: atom_id res chain seq x y z
N GLY A 1 19.56 12.73 -15.80
CA GLY A 1 21.01 12.99 -15.66
C GLY A 1 21.67 12.12 -14.61
N LYS A 2 23.00 12.23 -14.45
CA LYS A 2 23.72 11.42 -13.44
C LYS A 2 23.32 11.78 -12.00
N THR A 3 23.10 13.06 -11.74
CA THR A 3 22.79 13.64 -10.42
C THR A 3 21.37 14.20 -10.35
N SER A 4 20.57 14.09 -11.41
CA SER A 4 19.24 14.66 -11.48
C SER A 4 18.23 13.73 -12.14
N ILE A 5 16.97 13.94 -11.78
CA ILE A 5 15.78 13.27 -12.33
C ILE A 5 14.88 14.38 -12.88
N LEU A 6 14.39 14.21 -14.10
CA LEU A 6 13.38 15.06 -14.72
C LEU A 6 12.02 14.36 -14.59
N PHE A 7 11.04 15.05 -14.05
CA PHE A 7 9.65 14.64 -14.07
C PHE A 7 8.88 15.55 -15.02
N SER A 8 8.22 14.97 -16.02
CA SER A 8 7.29 15.66 -16.87
C SER A 8 5.86 15.31 -16.44
N GLY A 9 5.03 16.30 -16.23
CA GLY A 9 3.67 16.12 -15.76
C GLY A 9 2.69 16.92 -16.60
N VAL A 10 1.46 16.43 -16.71
CA VAL A 10 0.35 17.09 -17.38
C VAL A 10 -0.91 16.97 -16.54
N ILE A 11 -1.76 17.98 -16.57
CA ILE A 11 -3.07 17.99 -15.91
C ILE A 11 -4.13 18.22 -16.99
N PHE A 12 -5.12 17.34 -16.99
CA PHE A 12 -6.28 17.41 -17.88
C PHE A 12 -7.57 17.64 -17.10
N ARG A 13 -8.54 18.28 -17.75
CA ARG A 13 -9.94 18.30 -17.35
C ARG A 13 -10.77 17.68 -18.49
N GLY A 14 -11.17 16.42 -18.33
CA GLY A 14 -11.64 15.63 -19.48
C GLY A 14 -10.51 15.50 -20.50
N ASP A 15 -10.77 15.92 -21.75
CA ASP A 15 -9.79 15.90 -22.84
C ASP A 15 -9.01 17.22 -23.00
N GLU A 16 -9.30 18.24 -22.18
CA GLU A 16 -8.66 19.55 -22.22
C GLU A 16 -7.36 19.52 -21.41
N LEU A 17 -6.21 19.78 -22.07
CA LEU A 17 -4.93 19.98 -21.40
C LEU A 17 -4.92 21.33 -20.68
N LEU A 18 -4.82 21.31 -19.36
CA LEU A 18 -4.80 22.54 -18.54
C LEU A 18 -3.37 23.02 -18.28
N ILE A 19 -2.48 22.10 -17.90
CA ILE A 19 -1.11 22.41 -17.48
C ILE A 19 -0.18 21.33 -17.99
N SER A 20 0.99 21.74 -18.48
CA SER A 20 2.16 20.88 -18.63
C SER A 20 3.30 21.47 -17.80
N CYS A 21 4.07 20.63 -17.13
CA CYS A 21 5.22 21.04 -16.34
C CYS A 21 6.39 20.08 -16.46
N GLU A 22 7.58 20.61 -16.26
CA GLU A 22 8.81 19.84 -16.10
C GLU A 22 9.47 20.23 -14.78
N LEU A 23 9.78 19.24 -13.96
CA LEU A 23 10.41 19.43 -12.65
C LEU A 23 11.73 18.68 -12.63
N VAL A 24 12.83 19.40 -12.37
CA VAL A 24 14.15 18.81 -12.23
C VAL A 24 14.49 18.69 -10.75
N TYR A 25 14.63 17.46 -10.28
CA TYR A 25 15.08 17.16 -8.93
C TYR A 25 16.56 16.79 -8.94
N VAL A 26 17.36 17.52 -8.19
CA VAL A 26 18.80 17.23 -8.04
C VAL A 26 19.00 16.42 -6.75
N PHE A 27 19.59 15.23 -6.89
CA PHE A 27 20.01 14.45 -5.73
C PHE A 27 21.29 15.05 -5.18
N ALA A 28 21.23 15.52 -3.94
CA ALA A 28 22.35 16.25 -3.30
C ALA A 28 22.58 15.76 -1.87
N ASP A 29 23.77 16.00 -1.37
CA ASP A 29 24.08 15.84 0.05
C ASP A 29 23.35 16.92 0.87
N PRO A 30 22.56 16.55 1.88
CA PRO A 30 21.78 17.53 2.64
C PRO A 30 22.63 18.51 3.46
N HIS A 31 23.86 18.15 3.84
CA HIS A 31 24.74 19.00 4.64
C HIS A 31 25.59 19.91 3.78
N THR A 32 26.17 19.38 2.70
CA THR A 32 27.09 20.12 1.83
C THR A 32 26.40 20.76 0.64
N GLN A 33 25.15 20.37 0.36
CA GLN A 33 24.35 20.75 -0.82
C GLN A 33 25.03 20.44 -2.17
N ARG A 34 26.05 19.59 -2.16
CA ARG A 34 26.74 19.19 -3.38
C ARG A 34 25.97 18.07 -4.08
N PRO A 35 25.80 18.15 -5.43
CA PRO A 35 25.16 17.10 -6.20
C PRO A 35 25.86 15.75 -6.03
N LYS A 36 25.08 14.70 -5.81
CA LYS A 36 25.51 13.29 -5.75
C LYS A 36 24.87 12.49 -6.87
N PRO A 37 25.47 11.39 -7.32
CA PRO A 37 24.81 10.47 -8.21
C PRO A 37 23.50 9.95 -7.61
N VAL A 38 22.43 9.94 -8.41
CA VAL A 38 21.18 9.30 -8.01
C VAL A 38 21.45 7.83 -7.74
N PRO A 39 21.05 7.28 -6.56
CA PRO A 39 21.31 5.88 -6.22
C PRO A 39 20.74 4.92 -7.28
N GLU A 40 21.45 3.85 -7.56
CA GLU A 40 21.05 2.87 -8.58
C GLU A 40 19.69 2.24 -8.26
N ALA A 41 19.40 1.94 -6.99
CA ALA A 41 18.11 1.44 -6.56
C ALA A 41 16.95 2.39 -6.93
N LEU A 42 17.15 3.71 -6.77
CA LEU A 42 16.15 4.70 -7.17
C LEU A 42 16.01 4.79 -8.69
N ARG A 43 17.12 4.67 -9.44
CA ARG A 43 17.07 4.62 -10.91
C ARG A 43 16.31 3.41 -11.40
N ALA A 44 16.57 2.23 -10.81
CA ALA A 44 15.88 1.00 -11.15
C ALA A 44 14.36 1.09 -10.91
N ILE A 45 13.96 1.72 -9.79
CA ILE A 45 12.53 1.97 -9.50
C ILE A 45 11.91 2.85 -10.57
N LEU A 46 12.55 3.96 -10.92
CA LEU A 46 12.03 4.89 -11.93
C LEU A 46 11.97 4.26 -13.33
N ALA A 47 13.00 3.49 -13.71
CA ALA A 47 13.00 2.75 -14.96
C ALA A 47 11.89 1.70 -15.01
N GLY A 48 11.66 0.98 -13.91
CA GLY A 48 10.55 0.04 -13.80
C GLY A 48 9.18 0.74 -13.89
N TYR A 49 9.04 1.93 -13.30
CA TYR A 49 7.83 2.73 -13.43
C TYR A 49 7.56 3.13 -14.89
N GLU A 50 8.57 3.62 -15.61
CA GLU A 50 8.47 3.95 -17.03
C GLU A 50 8.15 2.72 -17.90
N ALA A 51 8.69 1.56 -17.52
CA ALA A 51 8.41 0.28 -18.16
C ALA A 51 7.02 -0.31 -17.77
N ARG A 52 6.22 0.42 -16.97
CA ARG A 52 4.92 -0.02 -16.42
C ARG A 52 4.99 -1.31 -15.61
N GLU A 53 6.13 -1.57 -14.99
CA GLU A 53 6.25 -2.68 -14.06
C GLU A 53 5.46 -2.39 -12.77
N PRO A 54 4.93 -3.42 -12.09
CA PRO A 54 4.25 -3.23 -10.81
C PRO A 54 5.14 -2.53 -9.79
N MET A 55 4.68 -1.43 -9.20
CA MET A 55 5.42 -0.68 -8.18
C MET A 55 5.20 -1.23 -6.78
N VAL A 56 4.25 -2.14 -6.63
CA VAL A 56 3.89 -2.78 -5.37
C VAL A 56 3.73 -4.28 -5.61
N THR A 57 4.20 -5.09 -4.66
CA THR A 57 3.92 -6.52 -4.57
C THR A 57 2.97 -6.79 -3.41
N ILE A 58 2.05 -7.75 -3.56
CA ILE A 58 1.13 -8.15 -2.50
C ILE A 58 1.45 -9.60 -2.13
N GLU A 59 1.79 -9.78 -0.87
CA GLU A 59 2.03 -11.08 -0.24
C GLU A 59 0.77 -11.47 0.53
N VAL A 60 0.37 -12.75 0.42
CA VAL A 60 -0.75 -13.30 1.18
C VAL A 60 -0.24 -14.49 2.00
N GLY A 61 -0.57 -14.52 3.27
CA GLY A 61 -0.07 -15.56 4.16
C GLY A 61 -0.57 -15.47 5.60
N PRO A 62 -0.09 -16.36 6.46
CA PRO A 62 -0.44 -16.38 7.88
C PRO A 62 0.21 -15.22 8.63
N TRP A 63 -0.36 -14.91 9.80
CA TRP A 63 0.16 -13.87 10.71
C TRP A 63 1.65 -14.00 10.99
N ALA A 64 2.12 -15.23 11.27
CA ALA A 64 3.52 -15.47 11.60
C ALA A 64 4.50 -14.97 10.52
N ALA A 65 4.11 -15.01 9.25
CA ALA A 65 4.96 -14.56 8.13
C ALA A 65 4.87 -13.04 7.90
N LEU A 66 3.70 -12.43 8.13
CA LEU A 66 3.43 -11.06 7.70
C LEU A 66 3.29 -10.07 8.87
N ARG A 67 3.40 -10.55 10.12
CA ARG A 67 3.17 -9.80 11.36
C ARG A 67 3.92 -8.47 11.40
N GLU A 68 5.21 -8.50 11.15
CA GLU A 68 6.07 -7.30 11.28
C GLU A 68 5.58 -6.17 10.37
N GLY A 69 5.42 -6.45 9.07
CA GLY A 69 4.97 -5.45 8.11
C GLY A 69 3.51 -5.01 8.33
N ALA A 70 2.62 -5.96 8.65
CA ALA A 70 1.22 -5.64 8.93
C ALA A 70 1.09 -4.76 10.18
N SER A 71 1.83 -5.05 11.25
CA SER A 71 1.83 -4.25 12.46
C SER A 71 2.39 -2.85 12.22
N GLN A 72 3.44 -2.72 11.39
CA GLN A 72 4.00 -1.41 11.04
C GLN A 72 2.98 -0.54 10.31
N VAL A 73 2.25 -1.07 9.31
CA VAL A 73 1.22 -0.31 8.59
C VAL A 73 0.06 0.05 9.52
N ARG A 74 -0.37 -0.89 10.39
CA ARG A 74 -1.46 -0.65 11.35
C ARG A 74 -1.08 0.43 12.35
N ALA A 75 0.13 0.41 12.91
CA ALA A 75 0.61 1.44 13.80
C ALA A 75 0.63 2.82 13.14
N GLU A 76 1.09 2.90 11.89
CA GLU A 76 1.09 4.18 11.15
C GLU A 76 -0.32 4.72 10.94
N VAL A 77 -1.25 3.86 10.48
CA VAL A 77 -2.59 4.29 10.06
C VAL A 77 -3.56 4.36 11.24
N PHE A 78 -3.59 3.35 12.10
CA PHE A 78 -4.58 3.31 13.18
C PHE A 78 -4.13 4.09 14.41
N GLU A 79 -2.87 3.92 14.84
CA GLU A 79 -2.41 4.57 16.06
C GLU A 79 -1.99 6.02 15.80
N ARG A 80 -1.04 6.27 14.90
CA ARG A 80 -0.49 7.62 14.68
C ARG A 80 -1.43 8.55 13.96
N GLU A 81 -2.13 8.07 12.92
CA GLU A 81 -3.01 8.92 12.12
C GLU A 81 -4.42 9.03 12.73
N GLN A 82 -5.01 7.90 13.19
CA GLN A 82 -6.39 7.86 13.66
C GLN A 82 -6.52 7.94 15.18
N GLY A 83 -5.43 7.82 15.93
CA GLY A 83 -5.44 7.86 17.39
C GLY A 83 -6.11 6.64 18.06
N ILE A 84 -6.21 5.51 17.34
CA ILE A 84 -6.76 4.27 17.86
C ILE A 84 -5.73 3.63 18.80
N PRO A 85 -6.11 3.18 20.01
CA PRO A 85 -5.20 2.50 20.91
C PRO A 85 -4.56 1.26 20.28
N ALA A 86 -3.27 1.02 20.58
CA ALA A 86 -2.48 -0.07 19.98
C ALA A 86 -3.11 -1.46 20.20
N GLU A 87 -3.73 -1.69 21.37
CA GLU A 87 -4.46 -2.91 21.70
C GLU A 87 -5.69 -3.16 20.81
N MET A 88 -6.19 -2.14 20.15
CA MET A 88 -7.30 -2.25 19.18
C MET A 88 -6.82 -2.44 17.74
N ALA A 89 -5.55 -2.15 17.46
CA ALA A 89 -4.97 -2.30 16.12
C ALA A 89 -4.70 -3.76 15.77
N SER A 90 -4.46 -4.63 16.77
CA SER A 90 -4.23 -6.08 16.62
C SER A 90 -4.97 -6.82 17.73
N ASP A 91 -5.35 -8.08 17.48
CA ASP A 91 -6.04 -8.94 18.44
C ASP A 91 -5.69 -10.42 18.19
N ASP A 92 -6.10 -11.32 19.10
CA ASP A 92 -5.81 -12.76 19.00
C ASP A 92 -6.38 -13.42 17.73
N ALA A 93 -7.40 -12.83 17.12
CA ALA A 93 -7.96 -13.32 15.87
C ALA A 93 -6.98 -13.19 14.69
N ASP A 94 -5.92 -12.40 14.82
CA ASP A 94 -4.85 -12.34 13.83
C ASP A 94 -4.14 -13.68 13.63
N LEU A 95 -4.03 -14.50 14.70
CA LEU A 95 -3.37 -15.80 14.64
C LEU A 95 -4.05 -16.81 13.70
N GLY A 96 -5.38 -16.75 13.62
CA GLY A 96 -6.19 -17.61 12.75
C GLY A 96 -6.60 -16.98 11.42
N ALA A 97 -6.17 -15.76 11.16
CA ALA A 97 -6.52 -15.03 9.95
C ALA A 97 -5.53 -15.27 8.81
N VAL A 98 -6.01 -15.08 7.58
CA VAL A 98 -5.14 -14.85 6.42
C VAL A 98 -4.92 -13.36 6.26
N HIS A 99 -3.68 -12.97 6.04
CA HIS A 99 -3.28 -11.59 5.89
C HIS A 99 -2.82 -11.30 4.47
N ALA A 100 -3.10 -10.09 3.98
CA ALA A 100 -2.47 -9.53 2.80
C ALA A 100 -1.59 -8.35 3.23
N LEU A 101 -0.39 -8.27 2.68
CA LEU A 101 0.59 -7.23 2.93
C LEU A 101 1.15 -6.74 1.60
N ALA A 102 0.99 -5.46 1.34
CA ALA A 102 1.57 -4.80 0.18
C ALA A 102 2.90 -4.15 0.55
N ARG A 103 3.93 -4.38 -0.29
CA ARG A 103 5.25 -3.75 -0.17
C ARG A 103 5.59 -2.98 -1.43
N ASN A 104 6.18 -1.81 -1.27
CA ASN A 104 6.74 -1.07 -2.39
C ASN A 104 8.08 -1.68 -2.87
N ARG A 105 8.64 -1.15 -3.95
CA ARG A 105 9.91 -1.61 -4.52
C ARG A 105 11.15 -1.42 -3.62
N LEU A 106 11.02 -0.71 -2.51
CA LEU A 106 12.04 -0.60 -1.47
C LEU A 106 11.84 -1.62 -0.35
N GLY A 107 10.87 -2.53 -0.49
CA GLY A 107 10.52 -3.53 0.53
C GLY A 107 9.72 -2.96 1.71
N GLN A 108 9.36 -1.67 1.69
CA GLN A 108 8.60 -1.05 2.77
C GLN A 108 7.14 -1.49 2.73
N PRO A 109 6.55 -1.89 3.86
CA PRO A 109 5.14 -2.22 3.94
C PRO A 109 4.29 -0.95 3.82
N VAL A 110 3.28 -1.00 2.95
CA VAL A 110 2.50 0.19 2.58
C VAL A 110 0.99 0.02 2.69
N ALA A 111 0.50 -1.21 2.69
CA ALA A 111 -0.90 -1.52 2.95
C ALA A 111 -1.06 -2.93 3.51
N THR A 112 -2.11 -3.16 4.28
CA THR A 112 -2.44 -4.47 4.84
C THR A 112 -3.94 -4.63 5.02
N ALA A 113 -4.40 -5.88 5.07
CA ALA A 113 -5.72 -6.28 5.52
C ALA A 113 -5.68 -7.72 6.05
N ARG A 114 -6.73 -8.17 6.74
CA ARG A 114 -6.89 -9.57 7.15
C ARG A 114 -8.24 -10.12 6.74
N LEU A 115 -8.29 -11.42 6.48
CA LEU A 115 -9.50 -12.21 6.21
C LEU A 115 -9.68 -13.24 7.34
N LEU A 116 -10.80 -13.14 8.05
CA LEU A 116 -11.22 -14.08 9.07
C LEU A 116 -12.30 -15.03 8.51
N GLN A 117 -12.42 -16.21 9.11
CA GLN A 117 -13.63 -17.02 9.01
C GLN A 117 -14.66 -16.43 9.97
N HIS A 118 -15.76 -15.88 9.45
CA HIS A 118 -16.82 -15.28 10.27
C HIS A 118 -17.88 -16.31 10.67
N ALA A 119 -18.28 -17.13 9.70
CA ALA A 119 -19.16 -18.28 9.84
C ALA A 119 -18.82 -19.31 8.76
N PRO A 120 -19.37 -20.53 8.78
CA PRO A 120 -19.18 -21.48 7.70
C PRO A 120 -19.56 -20.88 6.34
N GLY A 121 -18.59 -20.80 5.42
CA GLY A 121 -18.76 -20.22 4.10
C GLY A 121 -18.86 -18.69 4.04
N ILE A 122 -18.61 -17.97 5.17
CA ILE A 122 -18.66 -16.52 5.24
C ILE A 122 -17.32 -16.00 5.75
N GLY A 123 -16.64 -15.23 4.91
CA GLY A 123 -15.42 -14.50 5.26
C GLY A 123 -15.71 -13.11 5.82
N ARG A 124 -14.80 -12.58 6.63
CA ARG A 124 -14.84 -11.17 7.08
C ARG A 124 -13.49 -10.51 6.87
N VAL A 125 -13.45 -9.50 6.01
CA VAL A 125 -12.28 -8.64 5.85
C VAL A 125 -12.28 -7.57 6.94
N GLY A 126 -11.11 -7.32 7.52
CA GLY A 126 -10.91 -6.29 8.53
C GLY A 126 -9.47 -5.83 8.62
N ARG A 127 -9.20 -4.91 9.53
CA ARG A 127 -7.86 -4.30 9.74
C ARG A 127 -7.23 -3.80 8.44
N MET A 128 -8.07 -3.30 7.52
CA MET A 128 -7.62 -2.75 6.25
C MET A 128 -7.03 -1.38 6.47
N ALA A 129 -5.78 -1.22 6.06
CA ALA A 129 -5.02 0.01 6.23
C ALA A 129 -4.14 0.25 5.01
N VAL A 130 -4.12 1.49 4.53
CA VAL A 130 -3.26 1.97 3.43
C VAL A 130 -2.58 3.24 3.88
N ASN A 131 -1.26 3.32 3.74
CA ASN A 131 -0.49 4.51 4.06
C ASN A 131 -1.05 5.73 3.32
N ARG A 132 -1.20 6.85 4.02
CA ARG A 132 -1.91 8.05 3.56
C ARG A 132 -1.47 8.52 2.18
N VAL A 133 -0.16 8.53 1.91
CA VAL A 133 0.42 9.01 0.65
C VAL A 133 0.08 8.13 -0.58
N LEU A 134 -0.42 6.91 -0.34
CA LEU A 134 -0.78 5.96 -1.40
C LEU A 134 -2.30 5.76 -1.53
N ARG A 135 -3.11 6.51 -0.79
CA ARG A 135 -4.57 6.47 -0.98
C ARG A 135 -4.94 7.08 -2.32
N GLY A 136 -6.02 6.57 -2.92
CA GLY A 136 -6.43 6.95 -4.29
C GLY A 136 -5.67 6.21 -5.39
N SER A 137 -4.59 5.45 -5.10
CA SER A 137 -3.82 4.67 -6.07
C SER A 137 -4.39 3.27 -6.35
N GLN A 138 -5.60 2.97 -5.91
CA GLN A 138 -6.28 1.67 -5.98
C GLN A 138 -5.64 0.55 -5.13
N LEU A 139 -4.56 0.81 -4.40
CA LEU A 139 -3.84 -0.18 -3.60
C LEU A 139 -4.73 -0.89 -2.58
N GLY A 140 -5.67 -0.17 -1.95
CA GLY A 140 -6.66 -0.78 -1.06
C GLY A 140 -7.54 -1.81 -1.78
N ARG A 141 -7.97 -1.52 -3.01
CA ARG A 141 -8.73 -2.45 -3.85
C ARG A 141 -7.92 -3.70 -4.20
N ASP A 142 -6.65 -3.54 -4.50
CA ASP A 142 -5.78 -4.66 -4.87
C ASP A 142 -5.53 -5.59 -3.68
N VAL A 143 -5.29 -5.02 -2.48
CA VAL A 143 -5.19 -5.80 -1.23
C VAL A 143 -6.50 -6.52 -0.92
N LEU A 144 -7.65 -5.86 -1.08
CA LEU A 144 -8.96 -6.49 -0.91
C LEU A 144 -9.16 -7.62 -1.90
N ARG A 145 -8.86 -7.41 -3.18
CA ARG A 145 -8.98 -8.44 -4.23
C ARG A 145 -8.19 -9.68 -3.90
N ALA A 146 -6.93 -9.53 -3.45
CA ALA A 146 -6.10 -10.67 -3.05
C ALA A 146 -6.75 -11.50 -1.92
N LEU A 147 -7.41 -10.87 -0.97
CA LEU A 147 -8.14 -11.59 0.09
C LEU A 147 -9.46 -12.20 -0.41
N LEU A 148 -10.15 -11.57 -1.35
CA LEU A 148 -11.35 -12.15 -1.97
C LEU A 148 -11.02 -13.41 -2.78
N GLU A 149 -9.89 -13.43 -3.47
CA GLU A 149 -9.39 -14.63 -4.15
C GLU A 149 -9.14 -15.79 -3.17
N VAL A 150 -8.56 -15.49 -2.01
CA VAL A 150 -8.38 -16.50 -0.94
C VAL A 150 -9.71 -16.98 -0.39
N ALA A 151 -10.68 -16.10 -0.14
CA ALA A 151 -12.00 -16.46 0.32
C ALA A 151 -12.70 -17.39 -0.68
N ALA A 152 -12.65 -17.06 -1.97
CA ALA A 152 -13.20 -17.90 -3.04
C ALA A 152 -12.52 -19.28 -3.09
N MET A 153 -11.19 -19.36 -3.00
CA MET A 153 -10.46 -20.63 -2.96
C MET A 153 -10.79 -21.47 -1.72
N ARG A 154 -11.10 -20.82 -0.59
CA ARG A 154 -11.54 -21.46 0.65
C ARG A 154 -12.97 -21.99 0.56
N GLY A 155 -13.75 -21.55 -0.43
CA GLY A 155 -15.15 -21.92 -0.65
C GLY A 155 -16.14 -20.99 0.06
N ASP A 156 -15.72 -19.79 0.43
CA ASP A 156 -16.65 -18.79 0.95
C ASP A 156 -17.56 -18.30 -0.18
N HIS A 157 -18.85 -18.27 0.11
CA HIS A 157 -19.87 -17.75 -0.81
C HIS A 157 -20.24 -16.29 -0.52
N GLU A 158 -19.81 -15.78 0.62
CA GLU A 158 -20.03 -14.40 1.03
C GLU A 158 -18.77 -13.86 1.76
N VAL A 159 -18.47 -12.58 1.54
CA VAL A 159 -17.45 -11.85 2.29
C VAL A 159 -18.04 -10.53 2.74
N CYS A 160 -18.03 -10.27 4.05
CA CYS A 160 -18.44 -9.01 4.63
C CYS A 160 -17.24 -8.17 5.07
N LEU A 161 -17.43 -6.87 5.08
CA LEU A 161 -16.50 -5.91 5.68
C LEU A 161 -17.29 -4.74 6.29
N TYR A 162 -16.73 -4.14 7.35
CA TYR A 162 -17.28 -2.93 7.95
C TYR A 162 -16.39 -1.76 7.55
N ALA A 163 -16.86 -0.95 6.61
CA ALA A 163 -16.16 0.26 6.20
C ALA A 163 -16.41 1.40 7.20
N GLN A 164 -15.40 2.23 7.40
CA GLN A 164 -15.60 3.52 8.04
C GLN A 164 -16.36 4.43 7.07
N ARG A 165 -17.29 5.28 7.57
CA ARG A 165 -18.07 6.19 6.71
C ARG A 165 -17.25 7.03 5.72
N ARG A 166 -15.99 7.31 6.05
CA ARG A 166 -15.06 8.06 5.18
C ARG A 166 -14.46 7.20 4.05
N ALA A 167 -14.73 5.90 4.01
CA ALA A 167 -14.21 4.95 3.04
C ALA A 167 -15.34 4.30 2.20
N GLU A 168 -16.54 4.90 2.21
CA GLU A 168 -17.71 4.43 1.45
C GLU A 168 -17.76 5.00 0.02
N ASP A 169 -16.86 5.95 -0.35
CA ASP A 169 -16.82 6.63 -1.66
C ASP A 169 -15.88 5.94 -2.68
#